data_a01d18bc46865ef0824d5b2a5c7841eb
#
_entry.id   a01d18bc46865ef0824d5b2a5c7841eb
#
_cell.length_a   1.000
_cell.length_b   1.000
_cell.length_c   1.000
_cell.angle_alpha   90.00
_cell.angle_beta   90.00
_cell.angle_gamma   90.00
#
_symmetry.space_group_name_H-M   'P 1'
#
loop_
_entity.id
_entity.type
_entity.pdbx_description
1 polymer ?
#
loop_
_entity_poly.entity_id
_entity_poly.type
_entity_poly.pdbx_seq_one_letter_code
_entity_poly.pdbx_strand_id
1 'polypeptide(L)'
;MPRPSNPDVRRRLLEAGVELVHSRGFAASGVKDITDAAGVPKGSFYAYFPSKEAFAAAILEHYWSDIETRLLPILGADGLAQKRITGFFHALADEHEAGDFLLGCLIGKLSLELGGSSEPVRAELVSILERWDDALTACVRSGQGGSGGIRTDLDAGELASLLVEAWEGAALRGKVARSRAPYERFEAVTVPTLLR
;
A
#
# COMPACT_ATOMS: atom_id res chain seq x y z
N MET A 1 10.51 16.14 -33.31
CA MET A 1 9.43 16.24 -32.33
C MET A 1 9.44 15.00 -31.45
N PRO A 2 9.41 15.10 -30.09
CA PRO A 2 9.26 13.94 -29.24
C PRO A 2 7.96 13.24 -29.61
N ARG A 3 8.01 11.92 -29.77
CA ARG A 3 6.81 11.10 -30.01
C ARG A 3 5.88 11.28 -28.80
N PRO A 4 4.57 11.57 -28.98
CA PRO A 4 3.67 11.69 -27.84
C PRO A 4 3.74 10.42 -27.00
N SER A 5 3.83 10.58 -25.67
CA SER A 5 3.91 9.46 -24.75
C SER A 5 2.64 8.61 -24.88
N ASN A 6 2.80 7.33 -25.22
CA ASN A 6 1.67 6.41 -25.33
C ASN A 6 1.24 5.97 -23.91
N PRO A 7 0.04 6.33 -23.43
CA PRO A 7 -0.43 5.96 -22.09
C PRO A 7 -0.42 4.45 -21.85
N ASP A 8 -0.66 3.64 -22.88
CA ASP A 8 -0.65 2.18 -22.76
C ASP A 8 0.75 1.64 -22.46
N VAL A 9 1.81 2.21 -23.07
CA VAL A 9 3.19 1.84 -22.75
C VAL A 9 3.54 2.19 -21.32
N ARG A 10 3.13 3.37 -20.83
CA ARG A 10 3.36 3.80 -19.45
C ARG A 10 2.67 2.85 -18.47
N ARG A 11 1.41 2.49 -18.72
CA ARG A 11 0.64 1.56 -17.89
C ARG A 11 1.31 0.19 -17.83
N ARG A 12 1.70 -0.42 -18.97
CA ARG A 12 2.40 -1.71 -19.00
C ARG A 12 3.73 -1.70 -18.26
N LEU A 13 4.48 -0.59 -18.32
CA LEU A 13 5.70 -0.43 -17.54
C LEU A 13 5.41 -0.41 -16.03
N LEU A 14 4.36 0.30 -15.60
CA LEU A 14 3.97 0.37 -14.19
C LEU A 14 3.50 -1.00 -13.67
N GLU A 15 2.64 -1.70 -14.40
CA GLU A 15 2.17 -3.04 -14.04
C GLU A 15 3.33 -4.04 -13.90
N ALA A 16 4.20 -4.12 -14.90
CA ALA A 16 5.40 -4.96 -14.84
C ALA A 16 6.35 -4.55 -13.70
N GLY A 17 6.46 -3.25 -13.44
CA GLY A 17 7.27 -2.71 -12.36
C GLY A 17 6.76 -3.09 -10.99
N VAL A 18 5.45 -2.96 -10.74
CA VAL A 18 4.83 -3.41 -9.49
C VAL A 18 5.15 -4.88 -9.26
N GLU A 19 4.88 -5.74 -10.25
CA GLU A 19 5.10 -7.19 -10.12
C GLU A 19 6.58 -7.55 -9.83
N LEU A 20 7.52 -6.99 -10.60
CA LEU A 20 8.94 -7.30 -10.44
C LEU A 20 9.53 -6.74 -9.15
N VAL A 21 9.25 -5.46 -8.84
CA VAL A 21 9.79 -4.83 -7.63
C VAL A 21 9.15 -5.43 -6.39
N HIS A 22 7.86 -5.74 -6.44
CA HIS A 22 7.17 -6.38 -5.32
C HIS A 22 7.74 -7.78 -5.04
N SER A 23 8.03 -8.57 -6.07
CA SER A 23 8.59 -9.91 -5.90
C SER A 23 10.08 -9.91 -5.56
N ARG A 24 10.92 -9.18 -6.30
CA ARG A 24 12.39 -9.27 -6.23
C ARG A 24 13.06 -8.16 -5.44
N GLY A 25 12.37 -7.03 -5.20
CA GLY A 25 12.93 -5.80 -4.65
C GLY A 25 13.43 -4.84 -5.73
N PHE A 26 13.60 -3.58 -5.34
CA PHE A 26 14.02 -2.52 -6.26
C PHE A 26 15.43 -2.76 -6.79
N ALA A 27 16.40 -3.09 -5.92
CA ALA A 27 17.79 -3.28 -6.32
C ALA A 27 17.94 -4.40 -7.37
N ALA A 28 17.20 -5.50 -7.21
CA ALA A 28 17.26 -6.66 -8.09
C ALA A 28 16.41 -6.55 -9.37
N SER A 29 15.63 -5.47 -9.53
CA SER A 29 14.77 -5.24 -10.70
C SER A 29 15.43 -4.27 -11.67
N GLY A 30 16.14 -4.78 -12.67
CA GLY A 30 16.81 -3.98 -13.69
C GLY A 30 15.84 -3.31 -14.67
N VAL A 31 16.19 -2.14 -15.23
CA VAL A 31 15.38 -1.49 -16.28
C VAL A 31 15.14 -2.43 -17.46
N LYS A 32 16.13 -3.27 -17.81
CA LYS A 32 15.97 -4.26 -18.87
C LYS A 32 14.89 -5.27 -18.54
N ASP A 33 14.89 -5.79 -17.31
CA ASP A 33 13.92 -6.80 -16.87
C ASP A 33 12.50 -6.23 -16.88
N ILE A 34 12.34 -4.97 -16.43
CA ILE A 34 11.05 -4.25 -16.43
C ILE A 34 10.55 -4.05 -17.86
N THR A 35 11.40 -3.60 -18.77
CA THR A 35 11.00 -3.36 -20.18
C THR A 35 10.73 -4.65 -20.93
N ASP A 36 11.48 -5.71 -20.66
CA ASP A 36 11.23 -7.04 -21.24
C ASP A 36 9.88 -7.60 -20.76
N ALA A 37 9.59 -7.51 -19.45
CA ALA A 37 8.31 -7.93 -18.89
C ALA A 37 7.12 -7.10 -19.41
N ALA A 38 7.32 -5.79 -19.59
CA ALA A 38 6.31 -4.91 -20.18
C ALA A 38 6.14 -5.09 -21.70
N GLY A 39 7.00 -5.85 -22.37
CA GLY A 39 6.98 -6.03 -23.82
C GLY A 39 7.28 -4.72 -24.59
N VAL A 40 8.20 -3.89 -24.07
CA VAL A 40 8.57 -2.61 -24.69
C VAL A 40 10.09 -2.51 -24.89
N PRO A 41 10.56 -1.77 -25.93
CA PRO A 41 11.99 -1.55 -26.11
C PRO A 41 12.63 -0.84 -24.91
N LYS A 42 13.84 -1.27 -24.49
CA LYS A 42 14.57 -0.68 -23.34
C LYS A 42 14.71 0.85 -23.45
N GLY A 43 14.95 1.38 -24.63
CA GLY A 43 15.07 2.83 -24.85
C GLY A 43 13.78 3.61 -24.57
N SER A 44 12.63 2.94 -24.53
CA SER A 44 11.34 3.58 -24.22
C SER A 44 11.23 3.97 -22.73
N PHE A 45 11.91 3.29 -21.81
CA PHE A 45 11.81 3.54 -20.37
C PHE A 45 12.08 5.00 -20.02
N TYR A 46 13.22 5.52 -20.48
CA TYR A 46 13.65 6.88 -20.16
C TYR A 46 12.83 7.99 -20.86
N ALA A 47 11.96 7.63 -21.80
CA ALA A 47 10.97 8.55 -22.35
C ALA A 47 9.78 8.80 -21.40
N TYR A 48 9.56 7.90 -20.42
CA TYR A 48 8.46 7.99 -19.45
C TYR A 48 8.94 8.30 -18.04
N PHE A 49 10.12 7.82 -17.66
CA PHE A 49 10.66 7.94 -16.31
C PHE A 49 12.11 8.42 -16.37
N PRO A 50 12.42 9.60 -15.81
CA PRO A 50 13.78 10.19 -15.91
C PRO A 50 14.84 9.37 -15.16
N SER A 51 14.45 8.60 -14.16
CA SER A 51 15.32 7.71 -13.41
C SER A 51 14.58 6.46 -12.93
N LYS A 52 15.30 5.49 -12.42
CA LYS A 52 14.71 4.29 -11.82
C LYS A 52 14.03 4.61 -10.47
N GLU A 53 14.51 5.60 -9.75
CA GLU A 53 13.90 6.10 -8.51
C GLU A 53 12.58 6.83 -8.80
N ALA A 54 12.52 7.67 -9.83
CA ALA A 54 11.27 8.29 -10.29
C ALA A 54 10.26 7.24 -10.77
N PHE A 55 10.73 6.15 -11.35
CA PHE A 55 9.88 5.00 -11.68
C PHE A 55 9.38 4.28 -10.41
N ALA A 56 10.25 4.12 -9.37
CA ALA A 56 9.84 3.52 -8.12
C ALA A 56 8.73 4.34 -7.41
N ALA A 57 8.84 5.67 -7.40
CA ALA A 57 7.75 6.53 -6.92
C ALA A 57 6.46 6.32 -7.75
N ALA A 58 6.57 6.24 -9.07
CA ALA A 58 5.40 6.06 -9.93
C ALA A 58 4.73 4.67 -9.76
N ILE A 59 5.46 3.60 -9.47
CA ILE A 59 4.87 2.30 -9.16
C ILE A 59 4.22 2.27 -7.77
N LEU A 60 4.73 3.01 -6.79
CA LEU A 60 4.08 3.19 -5.50
C LEU A 60 2.71 3.86 -5.66
N GLU A 61 2.66 4.99 -6.38
CA GLU A 61 1.40 5.68 -6.69
C GLU A 61 0.43 4.78 -7.45
N HIS A 62 0.91 4.02 -8.44
CA HIS A 62 0.06 3.09 -9.20
C HIS A 62 -0.52 1.99 -8.32
N TYR A 63 0.30 1.40 -7.44
CA TYR A 63 -0.10 0.39 -6.47
C TYR A 63 -1.13 0.95 -5.47
N TRP A 64 -0.87 2.15 -4.93
CA TRP A 64 -1.77 2.77 -3.97
C TRP A 64 -3.10 3.18 -4.61
N SER A 65 -3.10 3.78 -5.80
CA SER A 65 -4.32 4.14 -6.53
C SER A 65 -5.24 2.95 -6.79
N ASP A 66 -4.68 1.75 -6.98
CA ASP A 66 -5.46 0.53 -7.10
C ASP A 66 -6.14 0.15 -5.77
N ILE A 67 -5.41 0.22 -4.66
CA ILE A 67 -5.97 0.04 -3.30
C ILE A 67 -7.05 1.09 -3.01
N GLU A 68 -6.79 2.36 -3.29
CA GLU A 68 -7.77 3.44 -3.11
C GLU A 68 -9.08 3.15 -3.85
N THR A 69 -8.97 2.71 -5.09
CA THR A 69 -10.16 2.46 -5.92
C THR A 69 -10.95 1.26 -5.43
N ARG A 70 -10.28 0.18 -5.05
CA ARG A 70 -10.94 -1.11 -4.74
C ARG A 70 -11.32 -1.26 -3.27
N LEU A 71 -10.48 -0.82 -2.35
CA LEU A 71 -10.60 -1.15 -0.93
C LEU A 71 -11.02 0.03 -0.05
N LEU A 72 -10.60 1.27 -0.32
CA LEU A 72 -11.03 2.40 0.51
C LEU A 72 -12.54 2.61 0.58
N PRO A 73 -13.36 2.28 -0.43
CA PRO A 73 -14.81 2.36 -0.30
C PRO A 73 -15.38 1.55 0.87
N ILE A 74 -14.68 0.51 1.33
CA ILE A 74 -15.07 -0.28 2.52
C ILE A 74 -15.13 0.61 3.77
N LEU A 75 -14.19 1.56 3.92
CA LEU A 75 -14.15 2.48 5.04
C LEU A 75 -15.32 3.48 5.04
N GLY A 76 -15.86 3.79 3.87
CA GLY A 76 -17.03 4.68 3.68
C GLY A 76 -18.38 3.97 3.69
N ALA A 77 -18.43 2.64 3.76
CA ALA A 77 -19.66 1.86 3.71
C ALA A 77 -20.56 2.08 4.93
N ASP A 78 -21.81 1.59 4.86
CA ASP A 78 -22.72 1.61 6.00
C ASP A 78 -22.29 0.65 7.11
N GLY A 79 -22.61 0.98 8.36
CA GLY A 79 -22.38 0.12 9.51
C GLY A 79 -21.37 0.65 10.52
N LEU A 80 -21.05 -0.18 11.50
CA LEU A 80 -20.14 0.20 12.59
C LEU A 80 -18.72 0.44 12.07
N ALA A 81 -18.11 1.56 12.46
CA ALA A 81 -16.77 1.95 12.03
C ALA A 81 -15.72 0.85 12.30
N GLN A 82 -15.75 0.22 13.47
CA GLN A 82 -14.84 -0.90 13.76
C GLN A 82 -14.98 -2.05 12.75
N LYS A 83 -16.20 -2.39 12.31
CA LYS A 83 -16.40 -3.45 11.31
C LYS A 83 -15.86 -3.07 9.94
N ARG A 84 -16.02 -1.80 9.55
CA ARG A 84 -15.48 -1.26 8.29
C ARG A 84 -13.95 -1.28 8.30
N ILE A 85 -13.34 -0.84 9.39
CA ILE A 85 -11.87 -0.89 9.59
C ILE A 85 -11.36 -2.32 9.52
N THR A 86 -11.99 -3.24 10.27
CA THR A 86 -11.61 -4.67 10.21
C THR A 86 -11.80 -5.24 8.81
N GLY A 87 -12.91 -4.93 8.13
CA GLY A 87 -13.18 -5.38 6.75
C GLY A 87 -12.17 -4.87 5.73
N PHE A 88 -11.73 -3.62 5.87
CA PHE A 88 -10.68 -3.06 5.01
C PHE A 88 -9.34 -3.83 5.17
N PHE A 89 -8.89 -4.04 6.39
CA PHE A 89 -7.66 -4.79 6.64
C PHE A 89 -7.78 -6.27 6.31
N HIS A 90 -8.97 -6.85 6.48
CA HIS A 90 -9.27 -8.21 6.05
C HIS A 90 -9.10 -8.37 4.53
N ALA A 91 -9.64 -7.44 3.75
CA ALA A 91 -9.49 -7.45 2.30
C ALA A 91 -8.02 -7.31 1.85
N LEU A 92 -7.22 -6.49 2.53
CA LEU A 92 -5.77 -6.42 2.30
C LEU A 92 -5.07 -7.75 2.66
N ALA A 93 -5.48 -8.41 3.74
CA ALA A 93 -4.94 -9.71 4.13
C ALA A 93 -5.29 -10.81 3.11
N ASP A 94 -6.50 -10.77 2.53
CA ASP A 94 -6.92 -11.69 1.47
C ASP A 94 -6.05 -11.55 0.22
N GLU A 95 -5.67 -10.33 -0.15
CA GLU A 95 -4.74 -10.09 -1.27
C GLU A 95 -3.35 -10.68 -0.99
N HIS A 96 -2.84 -10.54 0.24
CA HIS A 96 -1.57 -11.15 0.61
C HIS A 96 -1.64 -12.67 0.61
N GLU A 97 -2.76 -13.25 1.07
CA GLU A 97 -3.00 -14.69 1.07
C GLU A 97 -3.14 -15.26 -0.35
N ALA A 98 -3.85 -14.55 -1.24
CA ALA A 98 -3.98 -14.93 -2.65
C ALA A 98 -2.61 -15.03 -3.37
N GLY A 99 -1.60 -14.30 -2.88
CA GLY A 99 -0.20 -14.39 -3.31
C GLY A 99 0.67 -15.30 -2.43
N ASP A 100 0.09 -16.27 -1.69
CA ASP A 100 0.81 -17.17 -0.77
C ASP A 100 1.69 -16.42 0.25
N PHE A 101 1.31 -15.20 0.60
CA PHE A 101 2.06 -14.28 1.49
C PHE A 101 3.49 -13.95 1.00
N LEU A 102 3.80 -14.20 -0.27
CA LEU A 102 5.15 -13.99 -0.81
C LEU A 102 5.52 -12.52 -0.95
N LEU A 103 4.55 -11.69 -1.27
CA LEU A 103 4.78 -10.28 -1.61
C LEU A 103 4.80 -9.38 -0.36
N GLY A 104 3.78 -9.45 0.50
CA GLY A 104 3.58 -8.52 1.61
C GLY A 104 3.17 -7.12 1.10
N CYS A 105 3.38 -6.07 1.89
CA CYS A 105 3.08 -4.70 1.50
C CYS A 105 4.22 -4.09 0.66
N LEU A 106 3.89 -3.53 -0.52
CA LEU A 106 4.89 -2.86 -1.36
C LEU A 106 5.34 -1.53 -0.74
N ILE A 107 4.44 -0.83 -0.05
CA ILE A 107 4.75 0.43 0.66
C ILE A 107 5.82 0.16 1.72
N GLY A 108 5.58 -0.78 2.62
CA GLY A 108 6.55 -1.17 3.64
C GLY A 108 7.86 -1.67 3.05
N LYS A 109 7.82 -2.43 1.95
CA LYS A 109 9.02 -2.91 1.26
C LYS A 109 9.89 -1.78 0.74
N LEU A 110 9.31 -0.83 -0.01
CA LEU A 110 10.06 0.30 -0.56
C LEU A 110 10.44 1.33 0.48
N SER A 111 9.70 1.43 1.59
CA SER A 111 10.11 2.22 2.76
C SER A 111 11.45 1.74 3.31
N LEU A 112 11.65 0.43 3.42
CA LEU A 112 12.90 -0.16 3.89
C LEU A 112 14.04 -0.03 2.88
N GLU A 113 13.75 -0.21 1.58
CA GLU A 113 14.80 -0.19 0.55
C GLU A 113 15.25 1.24 0.17
N LEU A 114 14.34 2.19 0.11
CA LEU A 114 14.56 3.50 -0.52
C LEU A 114 14.16 4.71 0.32
N GLY A 115 13.39 4.53 1.40
CA GLY A 115 12.90 5.65 2.21
C GLY A 115 13.99 6.55 2.78
N GLY A 116 15.17 5.99 3.07
CA GLY A 116 16.33 6.74 3.57
C GLY A 116 17.32 7.22 2.50
N SER A 117 17.19 6.78 1.23
CA SER A 117 18.20 7.00 0.20
C SER A 117 17.69 7.68 -1.07
N SER A 118 16.37 7.77 -1.27
CA SER A 118 15.77 8.32 -2.47
C SER A 118 14.69 9.35 -2.12
N GLU A 119 14.99 10.63 -2.36
CA GLU A 119 14.05 11.72 -2.07
C GLU A 119 12.72 11.60 -2.85
N PRO A 120 12.69 11.27 -4.16
CA PRO A 120 11.42 11.08 -4.86
C PRO A 120 10.56 9.96 -4.27
N VAL A 121 11.18 8.85 -3.85
CA VAL A 121 10.47 7.72 -3.24
C VAL A 121 10.00 8.07 -1.84
N ARG A 122 10.82 8.76 -1.05
CA ARG A 122 10.45 9.21 0.30
C ARG A 122 9.25 10.16 0.26
N ALA A 123 9.25 11.12 -0.65
CA ALA A 123 8.15 12.07 -0.81
C ALA A 123 6.83 11.35 -1.17
N GLU A 124 6.91 10.36 -2.07
CA GLU A 124 5.75 9.57 -2.47
C GLU A 124 5.23 8.69 -1.32
N LEU A 125 6.15 8.05 -0.58
CA LEU A 125 5.79 7.26 0.61
C LEU A 125 5.08 8.11 1.67
N VAL A 126 5.57 9.31 1.95
CA VAL A 126 4.92 10.25 2.89
C VAL A 126 3.51 10.57 2.40
N SER A 127 3.35 10.94 1.13
CA SER A 127 2.03 11.26 0.55
C SER A 127 1.05 10.08 0.64
N ILE A 128 1.51 8.87 0.37
CA ILE A 128 0.66 7.66 0.44
C ILE A 128 0.26 7.37 1.89
N LEU A 129 1.20 7.42 2.83
CA LEU A 129 0.91 7.17 4.24
C LEU A 129 -0.05 8.21 4.82
N GLU A 130 0.09 9.49 4.45
CA GLU A 130 -0.85 10.55 4.82
C GLU A 130 -2.26 10.28 4.28
N ARG A 131 -2.40 9.88 3.01
CA ARG A 131 -3.71 9.53 2.42
C ARG A 131 -4.34 8.30 3.09
N TRP A 132 -3.54 7.31 3.46
CA TRP A 132 -4.01 6.13 4.18
C TRP A 132 -4.50 6.50 5.58
N ASP A 133 -3.70 7.27 6.32
CA ASP A 133 -4.05 7.78 7.64
C ASP A 133 -5.32 8.63 7.59
N ASP A 134 -5.46 9.53 6.61
CA ASP A 134 -6.64 10.37 6.43
C ASP A 134 -7.92 9.55 6.21
N ALA A 135 -7.86 8.52 5.37
CA ALA A 135 -9.00 7.64 5.11
C ALA A 135 -9.43 6.88 6.37
N LEU A 136 -8.49 6.34 7.13
CA LEU A 136 -8.76 5.66 8.41
C LEU A 136 -9.23 6.65 9.47
N THR A 137 -8.63 7.84 9.56
CA THR A 137 -9.02 8.90 10.48
C THR A 137 -10.49 9.29 10.30
N ALA A 138 -10.92 9.45 9.06
CA ALA A 138 -12.34 9.76 8.76
C ALA A 138 -13.27 8.65 9.27
N CYS A 139 -12.88 7.37 9.06
CA CYS A 139 -13.64 6.24 9.55
C CYS A 139 -13.66 6.13 11.08
N VAL A 140 -12.51 6.29 11.76
CA VAL A 140 -12.40 6.30 13.22
C VAL A 140 -13.25 7.42 13.81
N ARG A 141 -13.12 8.64 13.29
CA ARG A 141 -13.89 9.81 13.75
C ARG A 141 -15.39 9.60 13.63
N SER A 142 -15.86 8.94 12.58
CA SER A 142 -17.27 8.58 12.44
C SER A 142 -17.74 7.61 13.52
N GLY A 143 -16.87 6.75 14.03
CA GLY A 143 -17.16 5.81 15.12
C GLY A 143 -17.00 6.41 16.52
N GLN A 144 -16.25 7.51 16.68
CA GLN A 144 -16.18 8.30 17.92
C GLN A 144 -17.43 9.16 18.10
N GLY A 145 -18.12 9.51 17.01
CA GLY A 145 -19.38 10.25 17.03
C GLY A 145 -20.58 9.34 17.31
N GLY A 146 -21.28 9.56 18.44
CA GLY A 146 -22.54 8.86 18.77
C GLY A 146 -22.36 7.44 19.30
N SER A 147 -23.17 6.48 18.81
CA SER A 147 -23.20 5.08 19.29
C SER A 147 -22.14 4.18 18.64
N GLY A 148 -21.12 4.74 17.99
CA GLY A 148 -20.17 3.98 17.16
C GLY A 148 -19.17 3.11 17.93
N GLY A 149 -19.04 3.29 19.25
CA GLY A 149 -18.29 2.41 20.15
C GLY A 149 -16.77 2.46 20.04
N ILE A 150 -16.22 3.47 19.32
CA ILE A 150 -14.78 3.74 19.32
C ILE A 150 -14.44 4.70 20.46
N ARG A 151 -13.34 4.43 21.16
CA ARG A 151 -12.82 5.26 22.25
C ARG A 151 -12.58 6.71 21.81
N THR A 152 -12.80 7.66 22.74
CA THR A 152 -12.70 9.10 22.49
C THR A 152 -11.60 9.78 23.31
N ASP A 153 -10.84 9.04 24.09
CA ASP A 153 -9.73 9.53 24.90
C ASP A 153 -8.41 9.64 24.11
N LEU A 154 -8.38 9.10 22.88
CA LEU A 154 -7.29 9.30 21.91
C LEU A 154 -7.83 9.99 20.65
N ASP A 155 -6.95 10.76 20.01
CA ASP A 155 -7.26 11.40 18.73
C ASP A 155 -7.49 10.37 17.62
N ALA A 156 -8.40 10.67 16.70
CA ALA A 156 -8.73 9.76 15.60
C ALA A 156 -7.55 9.54 14.65
N GLY A 157 -6.70 10.54 14.43
CA GLY A 157 -5.51 10.45 13.60
C GLY A 157 -4.44 9.58 14.27
N GLU A 158 -4.21 9.74 15.58
CA GLU A 158 -3.29 8.89 16.33
C GLU A 158 -3.72 7.41 16.26
N LEU A 159 -5.02 7.13 16.41
CA LEU A 159 -5.54 5.77 16.28
C LEU A 159 -5.38 5.22 14.86
N ALA A 160 -5.57 6.05 13.83
CA ALA A 160 -5.38 5.67 12.44
C ALA A 160 -3.92 5.30 12.15
N SER A 161 -2.97 6.14 12.55
CA SER A 161 -1.53 5.89 12.37
C SER A 161 -1.08 4.63 13.11
N LEU A 162 -1.53 4.42 14.36
CA LEU A 162 -1.25 3.20 15.10
C LEU A 162 -1.81 1.94 14.42
N LEU A 163 -2.96 2.02 13.76
CA LEU A 163 -3.52 0.90 12.99
C LEU A 163 -2.64 0.58 11.77
N VAL A 164 -2.16 1.59 11.03
CA VAL A 164 -1.27 1.40 9.87
C VAL A 164 0.07 0.81 10.32
N GLU A 165 0.69 1.36 11.36
CA GLU A 165 1.96 0.86 11.93
C GLU A 165 1.84 -0.60 12.38
N ALA A 166 0.77 -0.95 13.09
CA ALA A 166 0.54 -2.32 13.56
C ALA A 166 0.25 -3.27 12.39
N TRP A 167 -0.47 -2.80 11.36
CA TRP A 167 -0.74 -3.55 10.14
C TRP A 167 0.57 -3.88 9.39
N GLU A 168 1.46 -2.90 9.19
CA GLU A 168 2.74 -3.14 8.54
C GLU A 168 3.58 -4.20 9.29
N GLY A 169 3.52 -4.20 10.62
CA GLY A 169 4.12 -5.24 11.44
C GLY A 169 3.48 -6.62 11.22
N ALA A 170 2.16 -6.69 11.08
CA ALA A 170 1.44 -7.92 10.78
C ALA A 170 1.77 -8.43 9.36
N ALA A 171 1.81 -7.54 8.37
CA ALA A 171 2.16 -7.85 6.99
C ALA A 171 3.60 -8.41 6.86
N LEU A 172 4.56 -7.76 7.53
CA LEU A 172 5.93 -8.26 7.60
C LEU A 172 6.00 -9.67 8.19
N ARG A 173 5.32 -9.92 9.30
CA ARG A 173 5.32 -11.23 9.95
C ARG A 173 4.58 -12.28 9.13
N GLY A 174 3.46 -11.91 8.49
CA GLY A 174 2.70 -12.78 7.60
C GLY A 174 3.55 -13.29 6.44
N LYS A 175 4.31 -12.40 5.82
CA LYS A 175 5.26 -12.72 4.76
C LYS A 175 6.36 -13.69 5.23
N VAL A 176 6.98 -13.43 6.39
CA VAL A 176 8.07 -14.29 6.93
C VAL A 176 7.54 -15.66 7.34
N ALA A 177 6.38 -15.71 8.00
CA ALA A 177 5.76 -16.95 8.45
C ALA A 177 5.00 -17.70 7.34
N ARG A 178 4.73 -17.05 6.19
CA ARG A 178 3.83 -17.54 5.12
C ARG A 178 2.51 -18.04 5.71
N SER A 179 1.85 -17.17 6.47
CA SER A 179 0.70 -17.56 7.28
C SER A 179 -0.24 -16.39 7.51
N ARG A 180 -1.54 -16.68 7.56
CA ARG A 180 -2.59 -15.73 7.93
C ARG A 180 -2.58 -15.35 9.41
N ALA A 181 -1.99 -16.15 10.27
CA ALA A 181 -2.07 -15.98 11.73
C ALA A 181 -1.66 -14.57 12.25
N PRO A 182 -0.65 -13.85 11.70
CA PRO A 182 -0.37 -12.48 12.10
C PRO A 182 -1.50 -11.50 11.78
N TYR A 183 -2.18 -11.66 10.64
CA TYR A 183 -3.32 -10.83 10.21
C TYR A 183 -4.56 -11.11 11.08
N GLU A 184 -4.87 -12.38 11.32
CA GLU A 184 -5.95 -12.78 12.23
C GLU A 184 -5.75 -12.21 13.63
N ARG A 185 -4.52 -12.20 14.13
CA ARG A 185 -4.20 -11.58 15.43
C ARG A 185 -4.37 -10.07 15.39
N PHE A 186 -3.97 -9.42 14.31
CA PHE A 186 -4.19 -7.99 14.13
C PHE A 186 -5.69 -7.66 14.15
N GLU A 187 -6.50 -8.40 13.38
CA GLU A 187 -7.95 -8.20 13.30
C GLU A 187 -8.67 -8.51 14.62
N ALA A 188 -8.31 -9.63 15.29
CA ALA A 188 -9.03 -10.11 16.46
C ALA A 188 -8.56 -9.48 17.78
N VAL A 189 -7.32 -9.00 17.85
CA VAL A 189 -6.73 -8.46 19.09
C VAL A 189 -6.36 -6.99 18.92
N THR A 190 -5.51 -6.65 17.95
CA THR A 190 -4.97 -5.29 17.83
C THR A 190 -6.05 -4.26 17.53
N VAL A 191 -6.87 -4.50 16.51
CA VAL A 191 -7.95 -3.57 16.12
C VAL A 191 -8.91 -3.29 17.28
N PRO A 192 -9.52 -4.30 17.96
CA PRO A 192 -10.41 -4.02 19.08
C PRO A 192 -9.70 -3.41 20.29
N THR A 193 -8.42 -3.72 20.53
CA THR A 193 -7.65 -3.13 21.65
C THR A 193 -7.38 -1.65 21.42
N LEU A 194 -7.07 -1.25 20.20
CA LEU A 194 -6.84 0.15 19.86
C LEU A 194 -8.14 0.97 19.83
N LEU A 195 -9.24 0.38 19.40
CA LEU A 195 -10.48 1.11 19.14
C LEU A 195 -11.46 1.15 20.33
N ARG A 196 -11.28 0.34 21.35
CA ARG A 196 -12.12 0.28 22.57
C ARG A 196 -11.35 0.77 23.78
#